data_c97073363f619159b847164ba8302410
#
_entry.id   c97073363f619159b847164ba8302410
#
_cell.length_a   1.000
_cell.length_b   1.000
_cell.length_c   1.000
_cell.angle_alpha   90.00
_cell.angle_beta   90.00
_cell.angle_gamma   90.00
#
_symmetry.space_group_name_H-M   'P 1'
#
loop_
_entity.id
_entity.type
_entity.pdbx_description
1 polymer ?
#
loop_
_entity_poly.entity_id
_entity_poly.type
_entity_poly.pdbx_seq_one_letter_code
_entity_poly.pdbx_strand_id
1 'polypeptide(L)'
;MFVISAKAAVAPIKSCLTPLGQYMTAKKLTPHQLYELLQYVGFKGHALKVAWAVAMKETHGNPMAHNYNPRTGDNSYGVFQINLYGALKGRVKEYGLKSANDLHNPVTNAQIAYKMSSGGTNWSPWHADPGERDHKLVQQWLKLCPQKA
;
A
#
# COMPACT_ATOMS: atom_id res chain seq x y z
N MET A 1 -8.36 35.26 3.57
CA MET A 1 -8.05 35.39 3.17
C MET A 1 -7.63 35.17 2.96
N PHE A 2 -7.40 34.51 2.89
CA PHE A 2 -6.98 34.22 2.55
C PHE A 2 -6.44 34.23 2.19
N VAL A 3 -6.07 34.16 2.10
CA VAL A 3 -5.46 34.18 1.66
C VAL A 3 -4.95 34.27 1.63
N ILE A 4 -4.58 34.18 1.63
CA ILE A 4 -4.05 34.38 1.44
C ILE A 4 -3.49 34.45 1.36
N SER A 5 -3.29 34.46 1.40
CA SER A 5 -2.81 34.72 1.18
C SER A 5 -2.20 34.66 0.99
N ALA A 6 -1.67 34.57 0.97
CA ALA A 6 -1.18 34.55 0.65
C ALA A 6 -0.53 34.38 0.91
N LYS A 7 -0.19 34.42 1.10
CA LYS A 7 0.35 34.31 1.33
C LYS A 7 0.82 33.73 1.76
N ALA A 8 1.26 34.28 2.01
CA ALA A 8 2.03 33.28 2.70
C ALA A 8 1.84 32.04 2.09
N ALA A 9 1.99 32.08 1.12
CA ALA A 9 1.32 31.07 0.42
C ALA A 9 2.00 29.73 0.39
N VAL A 10 3.34 29.65 0.43
CA VAL A 10 4.00 28.36 0.21
C VAL A 10 3.90 27.44 1.41
N ALA A 11 4.27 27.90 2.58
CA ALA A 11 4.22 27.06 3.76
C ALA A 11 2.79 26.64 4.10
N PRO A 12 1.80 27.54 4.04
CA PRO A 12 0.42 27.14 4.22
C PRO A 12 -0.05 26.08 3.23
N ILE A 13 0.40 26.14 1.98
CA ILE A 13 0.05 25.12 1.00
C ILE A 13 0.52 23.76 1.45
N LYS A 14 1.75 23.64 1.91
CA LYS A 14 2.27 22.39 2.39
C LYS A 14 1.46 21.83 3.55
N SER A 15 1.08 22.68 4.48
CA SER A 15 0.32 22.24 5.64
C SER A 15 -1.12 21.86 5.29
N CYS A 16 -1.60 22.28 4.12
CA CYS A 16 -2.93 21.91 3.66
C CYS A 16 -2.98 20.59 2.90
N LEU A 17 -1.83 20.01 2.60
CA LEU A 17 -1.80 18.70 1.97
C LEU A 17 -2.38 17.67 2.93
N THR A 18 -3.19 16.77 2.40
CA THR A 18 -3.65 15.64 3.19
C THR A 18 -2.45 14.78 3.58
N PRO A 19 -2.53 14.04 4.69
CA PRO A 19 -1.44 13.12 5.05
C PRO A 19 -1.06 12.17 3.92
N LEU A 20 -2.04 11.71 3.15
CA LEU A 20 -1.78 10.83 2.01
C LEU A 20 -1.03 11.54 0.88
N GLY A 21 -1.29 12.84 0.69
CA GLY A 21 -0.70 13.60 -0.41
C GLY A 21 0.82 13.55 -0.44
N GLN A 22 1.44 13.50 0.72
CA GLN A 22 2.90 13.48 0.81
C GLN A 22 3.51 12.19 0.25
N TYR A 23 2.73 11.12 0.16
CA TYR A 23 3.22 9.82 -0.28
C TYR A 23 2.89 9.49 -1.74
N MET A 24 2.06 10.29 -2.39
CA MET A 24 1.54 9.93 -3.72
C MET A 24 2.62 9.73 -4.78
N THR A 25 3.73 10.43 -4.67
CA THR A 25 4.83 10.31 -5.63
C THR A 25 6.07 9.64 -5.04
N ALA A 26 5.96 9.07 -3.86
CA ALA A 26 7.10 8.46 -3.19
C ALA A 26 7.56 7.22 -3.97
N LYS A 27 8.86 7.15 -4.22
CA LYS A 27 9.50 6.00 -4.86
C LYS A 27 10.21 5.11 -3.86
N LYS A 28 10.29 5.53 -2.62
CA LYS A 28 10.85 4.78 -1.50
C LYS A 28 10.06 5.11 -0.26
N LEU A 29 9.91 4.13 0.63
CA LEU A 29 9.29 4.31 1.93
C LEU A 29 10.15 3.62 2.97
N THR A 30 10.44 4.33 4.06
CA THR A 30 11.01 3.68 5.24
C THR A 30 9.92 2.82 5.89
N PRO A 31 10.29 1.85 6.74
CA PRO A 31 9.30 1.08 7.47
C PRO A 31 8.32 1.94 8.27
N HIS A 32 8.79 3.04 8.87
CA HIS A 32 7.92 3.96 9.60
C HIS A 32 6.99 4.73 8.66
N GLN A 33 7.49 5.16 7.52
CA GLN A 33 6.66 5.85 6.53
C GLN A 33 5.58 4.93 5.97
N LEU A 34 5.92 3.67 5.74
CA LEU A 34 4.94 2.67 5.32
C LEU A 34 3.84 2.52 6.38
N TYR A 35 4.23 2.39 7.64
CA TYR A 35 3.27 2.28 8.73
C TYR A 35 2.33 3.49 8.76
N GLU A 36 2.89 4.68 8.67
CA GLU A 36 2.12 5.93 8.68
C GLU A 36 1.17 5.99 7.50
N LEU A 37 1.65 5.66 6.30
CA LEU A 37 0.81 5.61 5.10
C LEU A 37 -0.39 4.69 5.30
N LEU A 38 -0.15 3.49 5.81
CA LEU A 38 -1.22 2.51 6.02
C LEU A 38 -2.23 2.99 7.05
N GLN A 39 -1.75 3.68 8.08
CA GLN A 39 -2.62 4.28 9.07
C GLN A 39 -3.53 5.33 8.44
N TYR A 40 -2.98 6.20 7.60
CA TYR A 40 -3.75 7.22 6.92
C TYR A 40 -4.72 6.64 5.88
N VAL A 41 -4.40 5.50 5.29
CA VAL A 41 -5.30 4.82 4.36
C VAL A 41 -6.54 4.29 5.08
N GLY A 42 -6.41 3.96 6.37
CA GLY A 42 -7.55 3.55 7.17
C GLY A 42 -7.36 2.24 7.92
N PHE A 43 -6.23 1.56 7.76
CA PHE A 43 -5.96 0.38 8.57
C PHE A 43 -5.81 0.77 10.04
N LYS A 44 -6.32 -0.05 10.95
CA LYS A 44 -6.34 0.26 12.39
C LYS A 44 -5.99 -0.97 13.21
N GLY A 45 -5.44 -0.72 14.42
CA GLY A 45 -5.20 -1.77 15.40
C GLY A 45 -4.37 -2.91 14.84
N HIS A 46 -4.80 -4.14 15.12
CA HIS A 46 -4.07 -5.32 14.66
C HIS A 46 -4.04 -5.40 13.13
N ALA A 47 -5.11 -5.01 12.46
CA ALA A 47 -5.16 -5.01 10.99
C ALA A 47 -4.08 -4.11 10.39
N LEU A 48 -3.78 -2.99 11.02
CA LEU A 48 -2.70 -2.10 10.58
C LEU A 48 -1.35 -2.79 10.65
N LYS A 49 -1.10 -3.49 11.74
CA LYS A 49 0.17 -4.21 11.92
C LYS A 49 0.31 -5.34 10.90
N VAL A 50 -0.77 -6.07 10.66
CA VAL A 50 -0.76 -7.15 9.67
C VAL A 50 -0.57 -6.58 8.27
N ALA A 51 -1.24 -5.49 7.92
CA ALA A 51 -1.06 -4.84 6.63
C ALA A 51 0.41 -4.45 6.42
N TRP A 52 1.04 -3.86 7.44
CA TRP A 52 2.46 -3.53 7.38
C TRP A 52 3.31 -4.78 7.14
N ALA A 53 3.03 -5.86 7.87
CA ALA A 53 3.79 -7.10 7.75
C ALA A 53 3.63 -7.72 6.36
N VAL A 54 2.41 -7.68 5.79
CA VAL A 54 2.17 -8.19 4.44
C VAL A 54 2.96 -7.38 3.42
N ALA A 55 2.92 -6.05 3.51
CA ALA A 55 3.67 -5.19 2.60
C ALA A 55 5.17 -5.43 2.70
N MET A 56 5.68 -5.61 3.90
CA MET A 56 7.09 -5.91 4.11
C MET A 56 7.47 -7.27 3.51
N LYS A 57 6.62 -8.26 3.69
CA LYS A 57 6.84 -9.58 3.10
C LYS A 57 6.84 -9.52 1.58
N GLU A 58 5.96 -8.71 1.00
CA GLU A 58 5.84 -8.63 -0.45
C GLU A 58 7.02 -7.87 -1.09
N THR A 59 7.36 -6.70 -0.58
CA THR A 59 8.31 -5.82 -1.28
C THR A 59 9.22 -5.03 -0.35
N HIS A 60 9.19 -5.27 0.95
CA HIS A 60 9.80 -4.37 1.93
C HIS A 60 9.25 -2.93 1.81
N GLY A 61 8.00 -2.82 1.34
CA GLY A 61 7.34 -1.53 1.17
C GLY A 61 7.77 -0.73 -0.05
N ASN A 62 8.36 -1.38 -1.05
CA ASN A 62 8.89 -0.69 -2.23
C ASN A 62 7.77 -0.33 -3.22
N PRO A 63 7.47 0.98 -3.42
CA PRO A 63 6.43 1.37 -4.36
C PRO A 63 6.74 1.00 -5.81
N MET A 64 8.01 0.85 -6.15
CA MET A 64 8.43 0.62 -7.54
C MET A 64 8.59 -0.86 -7.89
N ALA A 65 8.26 -1.76 -6.97
CA ALA A 65 8.41 -3.18 -7.22
C ALA A 65 7.48 -3.65 -8.34
N HIS A 66 8.02 -4.47 -9.22
CA HIS A 66 7.24 -5.09 -10.29
C HIS A 66 7.81 -6.49 -10.52
N ASN A 67 6.95 -7.49 -10.42
CA ASN A 67 7.32 -8.88 -10.64
C ASN A 67 6.45 -9.47 -11.74
N TYR A 68 7.10 -9.91 -12.82
CA TYR A 68 6.43 -10.56 -13.91
C TYR A 68 6.94 -11.99 -14.03
N ASN A 69 6.05 -12.98 -13.88
CA ASN A 69 6.40 -14.37 -14.08
C ASN A 69 5.17 -15.10 -14.62
N PRO A 70 5.13 -15.32 -15.95
CA PRO A 70 3.98 -15.97 -16.56
C PRO A 70 3.83 -17.45 -16.14
N ARG A 71 4.90 -18.09 -15.68
CA ARG A 71 4.82 -19.47 -15.22
C ARG A 71 4.00 -19.61 -13.94
N THR A 72 4.07 -18.61 -13.07
CA THR A 72 3.33 -18.61 -11.81
C THR A 72 2.08 -17.77 -11.87
N GLY A 73 1.81 -17.13 -13.02
CA GLY A 73 0.64 -16.25 -13.15
C GLY A 73 0.82 -14.94 -12.43
N ASP A 74 2.03 -14.39 -12.41
CA ASP A 74 2.32 -13.12 -11.76
C ASP A 74 2.59 -12.01 -12.75
N ASN A 75 1.93 -10.88 -12.52
CA ASN A 75 2.27 -9.59 -13.08
C ASN A 75 1.87 -8.56 -12.03
N SER A 76 2.71 -8.44 -11.00
CA SER A 76 2.35 -7.80 -9.73
C SER A 76 3.11 -6.51 -9.52
N TYR A 77 2.41 -5.49 -9.03
CA TYR A 77 2.90 -4.12 -8.99
C TYR A 77 2.82 -3.51 -7.59
N GLY A 78 3.88 -2.81 -7.23
CA GLY A 78 3.90 -1.89 -6.10
C GLY A 78 3.97 -2.55 -4.74
N VAL A 79 3.71 -1.73 -3.72
CA VAL A 79 3.92 -2.09 -2.32
C VAL A 79 3.30 -3.44 -1.94
N PHE A 80 2.04 -3.66 -2.32
CA PHE A 80 1.32 -4.89 -1.98
C PHE A 80 1.32 -5.91 -3.11
N GLN A 81 2.05 -5.67 -4.17
CA GLN A 81 2.10 -6.61 -5.31
C GLN A 81 0.71 -6.97 -5.81
N ILE A 82 -0.02 -5.95 -6.23
CA ILE A 82 -1.35 -6.16 -6.83
C ILE A 82 -1.16 -6.83 -8.18
N ASN A 83 -1.69 -8.04 -8.31
CA ASN A 83 -1.50 -8.87 -9.49
C ASN A 83 -2.51 -8.51 -10.58
N LEU A 84 -2.01 -8.29 -11.80
CA LEU A 84 -2.82 -7.99 -12.98
C LEU A 84 -2.69 -9.04 -14.08
N TYR A 85 -2.22 -10.24 -13.74
CA TYR A 85 -2.00 -11.28 -14.74
C TYR A 85 -3.32 -11.84 -15.27
N GLY A 86 -3.39 -12.09 -16.57
CA GLY A 86 -4.54 -12.74 -17.18
C GLY A 86 -5.85 -12.03 -16.91
N ALA A 87 -6.84 -12.75 -16.39
CA ALA A 87 -8.16 -12.20 -16.07
C ALA A 87 -8.08 -11.07 -15.02
N LEU A 88 -7.03 -11.06 -14.20
CA LEU A 88 -6.87 -10.02 -13.19
C LEU A 88 -6.58 -8.64 -13.77
N LYS A 89 -6.32 -8.55 -15.08
CA LYS A 89 -6.22 -7.25 -15.75
C LYS A 89 -7.49 -6.41 -15.57
N GLY A 90 -8.63 -7.07 -15.34
CA GLY A 90 -9.89 -6.39 -15.07
C GLY A 90 -9.83 -5.46 -13.88
N ARG A 91 -8.87 -5.67 -12.98
CA ARG A 91 -8.67 -4.79 -11.83
C ARG A 91 -8.36 -3.35 -12.22
N VAL A 92 -7.72 -3.13 -13.37
CA VAL A 92 -7.45 -1.78 -13.87
C VAL A 92 -8.76 -1.00 -13.98
N LYS A 93 -9.76 -1.61 -14.61
CA LYS A 93 -11.07 -0.98 -14.76
C LYS A 93 -11.84 -0.98 -13.44
N GLU A 94 -11.80 -2.08 -12.73
CA GLU A 94 -12.51 -2.24 -11.46
C GLU A 94 -12.15 -1.15 -10.47
N TYR A 95 -10.87 -0.79 -10.38
CA TYR A 95 -10.39 0.20 -9.44
C TYR A 95 -10.16 1.58 -10.05
N GLY A 96 -10.63 1.79 -11.29
CA GLY A 96 -10.57 3.08 -11.92
C GLY A 96 -9.16 3.57 -12.25
N LEU A 97 -8.25 2.65 -12.52
CA LEU A 97 -6.87 3.01 -12.86
C LEU A 97 -6.78 3.40 -14.34
N LYS A 98 -5.86 4.31 -14.67
CA LYS A 98 -5.55 4.64 -16.05
C LYS A 98 -4.71 3.55 -16.69
N SER A 99 -3.80 2.97 -15.93
CA SER A 99 -2.93 1.90 -16.37
C SER A 99 -2.32 1.20 -15.16
N ALA A 100 -1.60 0.12 -15.41
CA ALA A 100 -0.87 -0.60 -14.37
C ALA A 100 0.12 0.30 -13.62
N ASN A 101 0.66 1.31 -14.29
CA ASN A 101 1.63 2.22 -13.67
C ASN A 101 1.06 3.00 -12.49
N ASP A 102 -0.24 3.19 -12.43
CA ASP A 102 -0.87 3.86 -11.29
C ASP A 102 -0.64 3.10 -9.98
N LEU A 103 -0.35 1.80 -10.08
CA LEU A 103 -0.07 0.97 -8.90
C LEU A 103 1.31 1.23 -8.29
N HIS A 104 2.16 2.00 -8.95
CA HIS A 104 3.40 2.48 -8.35
C HIS A 104 3.21 3.69 -7.45
N ASN A 105 2.01 4.28 -7.47
CA ASN A 105 1.63 5.25 -6.45
C ASN A 105 1.27 4.48 -5.18
N PRO A 106 2.06 4.61 -4.10
CA PRO A 106 1.83 3.78 -2.92
C PRO A 106 0.51 4.05 -2.23
N VAL A 107 -0.04 5.25 -2.37
CA VAL A 107 -1.37 5.56 -1.83
C VAL A 107 -2.42 4.74 -2.56
N THR A 108 -2.42 4.77 -3.89
CA THR A 108 -3.36 4.00 -4.71
C THR A 108 -3.24 2.51 -4.42
N ASN A 109 -2.00 2.01 -4.37
CA ASN A 109 -1.72 0.61 -4.11
C ASN A 109 -2.29 0.17 -2.76
N ALA A 110 -2.02 0.95 -1.72
CA ALA A 110 -2.49 0.64 -0.37
C ALA A 110 -4.02 0.76 -0.24
N GLN A 111 -4.63 1.71 -0.94
CA GLN A 111 -6.09 1.84 -0.94
C GLN A 111 -6.76 0.63 -1.59
N ILE A 112 -6.18 0.11 -2.66
CA ILE A 112 -6.69 -1.11 -3.30
C ILE A 112 -6.51 -2.30 -2.37
N ALA A 113 -5.34 -2.42 -1.73
CA ALA A 113 -5.10 -3.48 -0.75
C ALA A 113 -6.11 -3.40 0.40
N TYR A 114 -6.46 -2.20 0.85
CA TYR A 114 -7.48 -2.01 1.86
C TYR A 114 -8.82 -2.60 1.42
N LYS A 115 -9.22 -2.34 0.19
CA LYS A 115 -10.46 -2.89 -0.37
C LYS A 115 -10.37 -4.41 -0.53
N MET A 116 -9.28 -4.90 -1.11
CA MET A 116 -9.11 -6.34 -1.35
C MET A 116 -9.08 -7.16 -0.06
N SER A 117 -8.56 -6.56 1.01
CA SER A 117 -8.44 -7.22 2.31
C SER A 117 -9.65 -6.99 3.22
N SER A 118 -10.68 -6.32 2.72
CA SER A 118 -11.85 -5.95 3.51
C SER A 118 -11.46 -5.20 4.79
N GLY A 119 -10.64 -4.19 4.62
CA GLY A 119 -10.16 -3.37 5.72
C GLY A 119 -9.11 -4.04 6.58
N GLY A 120 -8.48 -5.09 6.07
CA GLY A 120 -7.42 -5.79 6.78
C GLY A 120 -7.89 -7.02 7.53
N THR A 121 -9.05 -7.57 7.18
CA THR A 121 -9.58 -8.77 7.82
C THR A 121 -9.42 -10.04 6.98
N ASN A 122 -9.07 -9.90 5.70
CA ASN A 122 -8.93 -11.03 4.79
C ASN A 122 -7.64 -10.87 3.98
N TRP A 123 -6.64 -11.65 4.32
CA TRP A 123 -5.34 -11.61 3.65
C TRP A 123 -5.13 -12.79 2.72
N SER A 124 -6.21 -13.52 2.41
CA SER A 124 -6.17 -14.65 1.49
C SER A 124 -5.64 -14.28 0.09
N PRO A 125 -5.94 -13.10 -0.47
CA PRO A 125 -5.36 -12.71 -1.75
C PRO A 125 -3.83 -12.70 -1.75
N TRP A 126 -3.21 -12.61 -0.59
CA TRP A 126 -1.74 -12.65 -0.42
C TRP A 126 -1.26 -13.97 0.19
N HIS A 127 -2.13 -14.98 0.28
CA HIS A 127 -1.83 -16.28 0.89
C HIS A 127 -1.31 -16.15 2.32
N ALA A 128 -1.84 -15.19 3.06
CA ALA A 128 -1.29 -14.81 4.36
C ALA A 128 -2.19 -15.09 5.56
N ASP A 129 -3.41 -15.56 5.33
CA ASP A 129 -4.29 -15.94 6.44
C ASP A 129 -3.80 -17.23 7.12
N PRO A 130 -4.24 -17.47 8.37
CA PRO A 130 -3.83 -18.69 9.08
C PRO A 130 -4.05 -19.94 8.25
N GLY A 131 -3.02 -20.79 8.20
CA GLY A 131 -3.05 -22.02 7.40
C GLY A 131 -2.62 -21.84 5.95
N GLU A 132 -2.40 -20.63 5.50
CA GLU A 132 -1.97 -20.38 4.13
C GLU A 132 -0.44 -20.32 4.02
N ARG A 133 0.03 -20.42 2.76
CA ARG A 133 1.45 -20.57 2.44
C ARG A 133 2.38 -19.57 3.13
N ASP A 134 1.99 -18.30 3.12
CA ASP A 134 2.89 -17.23 3.56
C ASP A 134 2.55 -16.68 4.95
N HIS A 135 1.60 -17.31 5.65
CA HIS A 135 1.20 -16.83 6.98
C HIS A 135 2.39 -16.70 7.94
N LYS A 136 3.24 -17.72 7.95
CA LYS A 136 4.39 -17.75 8.85
C LYS A 136 5.36 -16.61 8.59
N LEU A 137 5.58 -16.29 7.31
CA LEU A 137 6.46 -15.19 6.95
C LEU A 137 5.87 -13.85 7.42
N VAL A 138 4.57 -13.68 7.27
CA VAL A 138 3.90 -12.48 7.75
C VAL A 138 4.02 -12.37 9.27
N GLN A 139 3.88 -13.48 10.00
CA GLN A 139 4.04 -13.46 11.45
C GLN A 139 5.46 -13.07 11.87
N GLN A 140 6.47 -13.46 11.10
CA GLN A 140 7.85 -13.06 11.37
C GLN A 140 8.04 -11.55 11.21
N TRP A 141 7.48 -10.97 10.14
CA TRP A 141 7.54 -9.53 9.93
C TRP A 141 6.75 -8.77 11.00
N LEU A 142 5.64 -9.34 11.44
CA LEU A 142 4.79 -8.72 12.43
C LEU A 142 5.57 -8.37 13.71
N LYS A 143 6.53 -9.21 14.09
CA LYS A 143 7.37 -8.98 15.28
C LYS A 143 8.24 -7.73 15.16
N LEU A 144 8.49 -7.28 13.93
CA LEU A 144 9.34 -6.13 13.66
C LEU A 144 8.55 -4.85 13.40
N CYS A 145 7.22 -4.93 13.48
CA CYS A 145 6.35 -3.80 13.17
C CYS A 145 6.60 -2.64 14.13
N PRO A 146 6.72 -1.41 13.59
CA PRO A 146 6.84 -0.23 14.44
C PRO A 146 5.57 -0.08 15.27
N GLN A 147 5.72 -0.12 16.61
CA GLN A 147 4.57 -0.05 17.49
C GLN A 147 4.11 1.37 17.73
N LYS A 148 5.05 2.26 17.70
CA LYS A 148 4.84 3.65 18.06
C LYS A 148 5.51 4.50 17.02
N ALA A 149 4.91 4.49 15.89
CA ALA A 149 5.41 5.30 14.82
C ALA A 149 5.50 6.75 15.22
#